data_a0e626cb96840d7d65be350926e53e64
#
_entry.id   a0e626cb96840d7d65be350926e53e64
#
_cell.length_a   1.000
_cell.length_b   1.000
_cell.length_c   1.000
_cell.angle_alpha   90.00
_cell.angle_beta   90.00
_cell.angle_gamma   90.00
#
_symmetry.space_group_name_H-M   'P 1'
#
loop_
_entity.id
_entity.type
_entity.pdbx_description
1 polymer ?
#
loop_
_entity_poly.entity_id
_entity_poly.type
_entity_poly.pdbx_seq_one_letter_code
_entity_poly.pdbx_strand_id
1 'polypeptide(L)'
;MFAPANQTHFSLSLPGVEHDLQVLEFTGHEALSQPFVFEVTLVSQCPDLELETLLGQPAFLTLDAQGNGIHAQVHACAQGDSGQRLTRYHLSLRPQLAWLGHRINQRIFQHLSVPEIVAQVLSEHGIFEGSGQRFQLGAVYPKRDYCVQYDESDLPFIQ
;
A
#
# COMPACT_ATOMS: atom_id res chain seq x y z
N MET A 1 32.33 -6.08 22.65
CA MET A 1 31.01 -5.48 22.96
C MET A 1 29.97 -6.32 22.25
N PHE A 2 29.27 -7.19 22.97
CA PHE A 2 28.26 -8.07 22.34
C PHE A 2 27.01 -7.23 22.09
N ALA A 3 26.54 -7.19 20.84
CA ALA A 3 25.24 -6.64 20.53
C ALA A 3 24.17 -7.47 21.27
N PRO A 4 23.20 -6.87 21.94
CA PRO A 4 22.14 -7.63 22.62
C PRO A 4 21.39 -8.43 21.56
N ALA A 5 21.29 -9.74 21.73
CA ALA A 5 20.67 -10.69 20.82
C ALA A 5 19.14 -10.50 20.64
N ASN A 6 18.58 -9.40 21.12
CA ASN A 6 17.14 -9.16 21.17
C ASN A 6 16.72 -7.81 20.58
N GLN A 7 17.45 -7.31 19.58
CA GLN A 7 16.95 -6.19 18.78
C GLN A 7 16.13 -6.76 17.62
N THR A 8 14.84 -6.52 17.66
CA THR A 8 13.97 -6.73 16.51
C THR A 8 14.45 -5.80 15.39
N HIS A 9 14.95 -6.38 14.31
CA HIS A 9 15.40 -5.63 13.12
C HIS A 9 14.23 -5.09 12.29
N PHE A 10 13.02 -5.53 12.61
CA PHE A 10 11.79 -5.15 11.93
C PHE A 10 11.02 -4.13 12.75
N SER A 11 10.59 -3.06 12.13
CA SER A 11 9.74 -2.06 12.78
C SER A 11 8.72 -1.50 11.80
N LEU A 12 7.58 -1.08 12.33
CA LEU A 12 6.55 -0.38 11.60
C LEU A 12 6.51 1.07 12.07
N SER A 13 6.58 2.01 11.14
CA SER A 13 6.37 3.43 11.39
C SER A 13 5.08 3.87 10.70
N LEU A 14 4.22 4.54 11.46
CA LEU A 14 2.97 5.15 10.98
C LEU A 14 3.04 6.65 11.28
N PRO A 15 3.53 7.47 10.34
CA PRO A 15 3.69 8.91 10.56
C PRO A 15 2.36 9.57 10.92
N GLY A 16 2.34 10.33 12.01
CA GLY A 16 1.12 11.01 12.48
C GLY A 16 0.21 10.19 13.39
N VAL A 17 0.56 8.95 13.68
CA VAL A 17 -0.16 8.11 14.64
C VAL A 17 0.78 7.75 15.79
N GLU A 18 0.40 8.10 17.02
CA GLU A 18 1.10 7.64 18.21
C GLU A 18 0.68 6.20 18.53
N HIS A 19 1.64 5.29 18.56
CA HIS A 19 1.40 3.88 18.86
C HIS A 19 2.60 3.20 19.51
N ASP A 20 2.34 2.09 20.20
CA ASP A 20 3.35 1.19 20.77
C ASP A 20 3.44 -0.15 20.00
N LEU A 21 2.91 -0.18 18.79
CA LEU A 21 2.87 -1.37 17.92
C LEU A 21 4.28 -1.90 17.65
N GLN A 22 4.52 -3.15 17.97
CA GLN A 22 5.77 -3.85 17.69
C GLN A 22 5.53 -4.98 16.71
N VAL A 23 6.37 -5.08 15.69
CA VAL A 23 6.29 -6.15 14.68
C VAL A 23 6.67 -7.48 15.32
N LEU A 24 5.76 -8.45 15.26
CA LEU A 24 5.99 -9.81 15.68
C LEU A 24 6.48 -10.67 14.52
N GLU A 25 5.77 -10.60 13.40
CA GLU A 25 6.10 -11.29 12.16
C GLU A 25 5.44 -10.59 10.97
N PHE A 26 5.91 -10.87 9.78
CA PHE A 26 5.24 -10.47 8.55
C PHE A 26 5.47 -11.48 7.44
N THR A 27 4.56 -11.50 6.46
CA THR A 27 4.70 -12.19 5.19
C THR A 27 4.49 -11.20 4.07
N GLY A 28 5.29 -11.30 3.01
CA GLY A 28 5.20 -10.42 1.85
C GLY A 28 5.05 -11.21 0.56
N HIS A 29 4.24 -10.67 -0.34
CA HIS A 29 4.13 -11.17 -1.71
C HIS A 29 4.30 -10.01 -2.69
N GLU A 30 5.25 -10.18 -3.61
CA GLU A 30 5.54 -9.25 -4.70
C GLU A 30 5.55 -10.00 -6.02
N ALA A 31 4.93 -9.43 -7.03
CA ALA A 31 4.91 -9.99 -8.38
C ALA A 31 4.90 -8.88 -9.43
N LEU A 32 5.34 -9.20 -10.66
CA LEU A 32 5.26 -8.28 -11.79
C LEU A 32 3.79 -7.99 -12.12
N SER A 33 3.50 -6.74 -12.43
CA SER A 33 2.15 -6.26 -12.79
C SER A 33 1.08 -6.51 -11.72
N GLN A 34 1.47 -6.61 -10.45
CA GLN A 34 0.55 -6.75 -9.33
C GLN A 34 0.99 -5.85 -8.18
N PRO A 35 0.06 -5.17 -7.49
CA PRO A 35 0.38 -4.50 -6.24
C PRO A 35 0.92 -5.52 -5.23
N PHE A 36 2.03 -5.17 -4.57
CA PHE A 36 2.53 -6.00 -3.47
C PHE A 36 1.55 -6.02 -2.29
N VAL A 37 1.66 -7.04 -1.46
CA VAL A 37 0.95 -7.14 -0.18
C VAL A 37 1.90 -7.65 0.90
N PHE A 38 1.90 -6.97 2.06
CA PHE A 38 2.55 -7.41 3.27
C PHE A 38 1.52 -7.55 4.38
N GLU A 39 1.35 -8.76 4.87
CA GLU A 39 0.52 -9.04 6.04
C GLU A 39 1.41 -9.02 7.27
N VAL A 40 1.15 -8.09 8.17
CA VAL A 40 1.99 -7.82 9.35
C VAL A 40 1.21 -8.14 10.62
N THR A 41 1.75 -9.01 11.44
CA THR A 41 1.26 -9.28 12.80
C THR A 41 2.03 -8.42 13.78
N LEU A 42 1.31 -7.70 14.61
CA LEU A 42 1.82 -6.75 15.58
C LEU A 42 1.32 -7.08 16.98
N VAL A 43 2.02 -6.57 17.96
CA VAL A 43 1.58 -6.60 19.37
C VAL A 43 1.64 -5.20 19.96
N SER A 44 0.70 -4.89 20.84
CA SER A 44 0.59 -3.64 21.58
C SER A 44 0.18 -3.91 23.02
N GLN A 45 0.55 -3.03 23.94
CA GLN A 45 0.03 -3.02 25.30
C GLN A 45 -1.36 -2.37 25.39
N CYS A 46 -1.74 -1.61 24.37
CA CYS A 46 -3.06 -1.01 24.27
C CYS A 46 -4.06 -2.04 23.71
N PRO A 47 -5.10 -2.43 24.47
CA PRO A 47 -6.08 -3.43 24.03
C PRO A 47 -7.12 -2.86 23.06
N ASP A 48 -7.30 -1.52 23.03
CA ASP A 48 -8.38 -0.85 22.30
C ASP A 48 -7.82 0.25 21.39
N LEU A 49 -6.97 -0.14 20.41
CA LEU A 49 -6.53 0.80 19.39
C LEU A 49 -7.69 1.16 18.46
N GLU A 50 -7.84 2.45 18.17
CA GLU A 50 -8.81 2.93 17.18
C GLU A 50 -8.37 2.55 15.77
N LEU A 51 -8.76 1.35 15.32
CA LEU A 51 -8.34 0.78 14.02
C LEU A 51 -8.72 1.68 12.83
N GLU A 52 -9.83 2.40 12.93
CA GLU A 52 -10.28 3.32 11.87
C GLU A 52 -9.25 4.43 11.62
N THR A 53 -8.54 4.86 12.65
CA THR A 53 -7.49 5.89 12.53
C THR A 53 -6.24 5.40 11.80
N LEU A 54 -6.03 4.09 11.77
CA LEU A 54 -4.91 3.45 11.09
C LEU A 54 -5.17 3.25 9.59
N LEU A 55 -6.43 3.10 9.20
CA LEU A 55 -6.82 2.78 7.82
C LEU A 55 -6.44 3.92 6.86
N GLY A 56 -5.80 3.59 5.76
CA GLY A 56 -5.33 4.54 4.76
C GLY A 56 -4.08 5.34 5.16
N GLN A 57 -3.58 5.19 6.39
CA GLN A 57 -2.37 5.89 6.82
C GLN A 57 -1.13 5.41 6.07
N PRO A 58 -0.19 6.32 5.77
CA PRO A 58 1.10 5.93 5.25
C PRO A 58 1.84 5.09 6.28
N ALA A 59 2.54 4.07 5.80
CA ALA A 59 3.30 3.14 6.62
C ALA A 59 4.68 2.90 6.03
N PHE A 60 5.68 2.73 6.88
CA PHE A 60 7.01 2.26 6.49
C PHE A 60 7.37 1.03 7.30
N LEU A 61 7.48 -0.12 6.62
CA LEU A 61 7.92 -1.37 7.20
C LEU A 61 9.42 -1.53 6.99
N THR A 62 10.20 -1.43 8.07
CA THR A 62 11.64 -1.66 8.04
C THR A 62 11.92 -3.16 7.99
N LEU A 63 12.76 -3.59 7.06
CA LEU A 63 13.06 -5.01 6.78
C LEU A 63 14.44 -5.45 7.24
N ASP A 64 15.34 -4.52 7.54
CA ASP A 64 16.69 -4.84 7.98
C ASP A 64 17.27 -3.84 8.99
N ALA A 65 18.44 -4.18 9.54
CA ALA A 65 19.16 -3.34 10.50
C ALA A 65 19.78 -2.07 9.87
N GLN A 66 19.84 -1.97 8.54
CA GLN A 66 20.33 -0.82 7.80
C GLN A 66 19.25 0.23 7.58
N GLY A 67 17.99 -0.08 7.95
CA GLY A 67 16.84 0.79 7.77
C GLY A 67 16.20 0.71 6.38
N ASN A 68 16.58 -0.29 5.57
CA ASN A 68 15.88 -0.55 4.32
C ASN A 68 14.48 -1.09 4.62
N GLY A 69 13.52 -0.69 3.79
CA GLY A 69 12.13 -1.07 4.03
C GLY A 69 11.21 -0.72 2.87
N ILE A 70 9.93 -0.84 3.12
CA ILE A 70 8.88 -0.66 2.12
C ILE A 70 7.94 0.44 2.57
N HIS A 71 7.73 1.42 1.68
CA HIS A 71 6.66 2.40 1.80
C HIS A 71 5.34 1.79 1.32
N ALA A 72 4.33 1.87 2.15
CA ALA A 72 3.00 1.33 1.90
C ALA A 72 1.92 2.21 2.52
N GLN A 73 0.68 1.79 2.39
CA GLN A 73 -0.45 2.30 3.15
C GLN A 73 -1.14 1.15 3.88
N VAL A 74 -1.72 1.44 5.02
CA VAL A 74 -2.57 0.49 5.76
C VAL A 74 -3.87 0.30 4.97
N HIS A 75 -4.01 -0.85 4.34
CA HIS A 75 -5.16 -1.19 3.48
C HIS A 75 -6.29 -1.89 4.24
N ALA A 76 -5.91 -2.68 5.24
CA ALA A 76 -6.84 -3.31 6.17
C ALA A 76 -6.17 -3.43 7.54
N CYS A 77 -7.00 -3.44 8.58
CA CYS A 77 -6.56 -3.64 9.95
C CYS A 77 -7.60 -4.47 10.71
N ALA A 78 -7.11 -5.32 11.61
CA ALA A 78 -7.95 -6.14 12.47
C ALA A 78 -7.28 -6.32 13.83
N GLN A 79 -8.10 -6.40 14.88
CA GLN A 79 -7.66 -6.84 16.19
C GLN A 79 -7.76 -8.36 16.25
N GLY A 80 -6.73 -9.00 16.76
CA GLY A 80 -6.68 -10.43 17.05
C GLY A 80 -6.91 -10.72 18.52
N ASP A 81 -6.28 -11.78 19.00
CA ASP A 81 -6.41 -12.23 20.39
C ASP A 81 -5.79 -11.23 21.36
N SER A 82 -6.52 -10.96 22.45
CA SER A 82 -6.03 -10.17 23.57
C SER A 82 -5.61 -11.10 24.71
N GLY A 83 -4.32 -11.01 25.08
CA GLY A 83 -3.77 -11.67 26.25
C GLY A 83 -3.84 -10.78 27.49
N GLN A 84 -3.23 -11.23 28.60
CA GLN A 84 -3.23 -10.45 29.85
C GLN A 84 -2.44 -9.13 29.79
N ARG A 85 -1.47 -9.02 28.86
CA ARG A 85 -0.55 -7.87 28.76
C ARG A 85 -0.44 -7.29 27.36
N LEU A 86 -0.69 -8.11 26.35
CA LEU A 86 -0.49 -7.75 24.94
C LEU A 86 -1.70 -8.17 24.13
N THR A 87 -2.11 -7.30 23.22
CA THR A 87 -3.12 -7.56 22.21
C THR A 87 -2.45 -7.68 20.85
N ARG A 88 -2.87 -8.64 20.06
CA ARG A 88 -2.42 -8.80 18.67
C ARG A 88 -3.24 -7.93 17.74
N TYR A 89 -2.54 -7.42 16.74
CA TYR A 89 -3.13 -6.66 15.65
C TYR A 89 -2.60 -7.19 14.33
N HIS A 90 -3.42 -7.16 13.30
CA HIS A 90 -3.07 -7.57 11.95
C HIS A 90 -3.28 -6.38 11.03
N LEU A 91 -2.25 -6.03 10.26
CA LEU A 91 -2.32 -5.00 9.24
C LEU A 91 -1.97 -5.57 7.89
N SER A 92 -2.78 -5.25 6.87
CA SER A 92 -2.44 -5.48 5.47
C SER A 92 -1.87 -4.19 4.88
N LEU A 93 -0.60 -4.23 4.51
CA LEU A 93 0.12 -3.11 3.92
C LEU A 93 0.19 -3.30 2.40
N ARG A 94 -0.25 -2.30 1.65
CA ARG A 94 -0.27 -2.31 0.18
C ARG A 94 0.17 -0.97 -0.39
N PRO A 95 0.60 -0.91 -1.66
CA PRO A 95 0.86 0.38 -2.31
C PRO A 95 -0.44 1.15 -2.50
N GLN A 96 -0.34 2.47 -2.60
CA GLN A 96 -1.50 3.33 -2.90
C GLN A 96 -2.27 2.87 -4.15
N LEU A 97 -1.58 2.29 -5.13
CA LEU A 97 -2.16 1.71 -6.34
C LEU A 97 -3.27 0.68 -6.07
N ALA A 98 -3.21 -0.04 -4.95
CA ALA A 98 -4.20 -1.06 -4.61
C ALA A 98 -5.62 -0.48 -4.40
N TRP A 99 -5.73 0.79 -4.03
CA TRP A 99 -7.02 1.47 -3.86
C TRP A 99 -7.83 1.60 -5.16
N LEU A 100 -7.16 1.57 -6.31
CA LEU A 100 -7.82 1.61 -7.61
C LEU A 100 -8.74 0.39 -7.84
N GLY A 101 -8.51 -0.70 -7.10
CA GLY A 101 -9.36 -1.90 -7.15
C GLY A 101 -10.75 -1.71 -6.55
N HIS A 102 -10.98 -0.65 -5.77
CA HIS A 102 -12.26 -0.41 -5.10
C HIS A 102 -13.22 0.49 -5.88
N ARG A 103 -12.77 1.13 -6.94
CA ARG A 103 -13.57 2.06 -7.74
C ARG A 103 -13.90 1.46 -9.10
N ILE A 104 -15.17 1.10 -9.29
CA ILE A 104 -15.71 0.61 -10.57
C ILE A 104 -16.20 1.80 -11.38
N ASN A 105 -15.88 1.81 -12.68
CA ASN A 105 -16.24 2.90 -13.59
C ASN A 105 -16.81 2.41 -14.91
N GLN A 106 -17.60 3.31 -15.52
CA GLN A 106 -18.08 3.22 -16.90
C GLN A 106 -17.81 4.55 -17.59
N ARG A 107 -16.80 4.60 -18.44
CA ARG A 107 -16.39 5.84 -19.10
C ARG A 107 -15.69 5.61 -20.43
N ILE A 108 -15.66 6.63 -21.24
CA ILE A 108 -15.03 6.63 -22.56
C ILE A 108 -13.93 7.69 -22.58
N PHE A 109 -12.74 7.28 -22.96
CA PHE A 109 -11.61 8.17 -23.24
C PHE A 109 -11.51 8.37 -24.74
N GLN A 110 -11.43 9.61 -25.20
CA GLN A 110 -11.38 9.96 -26.62
C GLN A 110 -10.10 10.74 -26.94
N HIS A 111 -9.48 10.40 -28.06
CA HIS A 111 -8.29 11.07 -28.59
C HIS A 111 -7.10 11.13 -27.63
N LEU A 112 -6.97 10.12 -26.77
CA LEU A 112 -5.88 9.94 -25.80
C LEU A 112 -5.02 8.73 -26.15
N SER A 113 -3.73 8.82 -25.90
CA SER A 113 -2.82 7.69 -25.91
C SER A 113 -2.97 6.86 -24.62
N VAL A 114 -2.51 5.60 -24.64
CA VAL A 114 -2.56 4.73 -23.44
C VAL A 114 -1.88 5.36 -22.24
N PRO A 115 -0.67 5.94 -22.33
CA PRO A 115 -0.05 6.62 -21.19
C PRO A 115 -0.87 7.81 -20.65
N GLU A 116 -1.52 8.58 -21.53
CA GLU A 116 -2.38 9.70 -21.11
C GLU A 116 -3.62 9.20 -20.36
N ILE A 117 -4.22 8.09 -20.80
CA ILE A 117 -5.36 7.45 -20.10
C ILE A 117 -4.91 6.96 -18.71
N VAL A 118 -3.80 6.24 -18.64
CA VAL A 118 -3.26 5.74 -17.37
C VAL A 118 -2.93 6.91 -16.42
N ALA A 119 -2.28 7.96 -16.90
CA ALA A 119 -1.97 9.16 -16.12
C ALA A 119 -3.23 9.82 -15.57
N GLN A 120 -4.28 9.92 -16.39
CA GLN A 120 -5.57 10.49 -15.96
C GLN A 120 -6.20 9.65 -14.85
N VAL A 121 -6.27 8.32 -15.02
CA VAL A 121 -6.82 7.43 -13.99
C VAL A 121 -6.05 7.53 -12.70
N LEU A 122 -4.72 7.50 -12.75
CA LEU A 122 -3.86 7.61 -11.56
C LEU A 122 -4.04 8.97 -10.87
N SER A 123 -4.13 10.06 -11.63
CA SER A 123 -4.31 11.41 -11.06
C SER A 123 -5.62 11.56 -10.29
N GLU A 124 -6.69 10.89 -10.71
CA GLU A 124 -7.98 10.87 -10.00
C GLU A 124 -7.90 10.18 -8.63
N HIS A 125 -6.89 9.33 -8.43
CA HIS A 125 -6.57 8.68 -7.15
C HIS A 125 -5.45 9.39 -6.39
N GLY A 126 -5.07 10.60 -6.80
CA GLY A 126 -4.03 11.39 -6.12
C GLY A 126 -2.61 10.86 -6.37
N ILE A 127 -2.41 10.01 -7.38
CA ILE A 127 -1.11 9.47 -7.78
C ILE A 127 -0.60 10.29 -8.96
N PHE A 128 0.40 11.14 -8.72
CA PHE A 128 0.95 12.05 -9.72
C PHE A 128 2.39 11.66 -10.08
N GLU A 129 2.81 12.06 -11.27
CA GLU A 129 4.20 11.90 -11.69
C GLU A 129 5.14 12.65 -10.72
N GLY A 130 6.19 11.95 -10.26
CA GLY A 130 7.11 12.46 -9.26
C GLY A 130 6.71 12.21 -7.79
N SER A 131 5.47 11.83 -7.52
CA SER A 131 4.99 11.51 -6.15
C SER A 131 4.77 10.02 -5.89
N GLY A 132 5.56 9.14 -6.53
CA GLY A 132 5.46 7.69 -6.36
C GLY A 132 5.25 6.93 -7.66
N GLN A 133 5.05 7.61 -8.78
CA GLN A 133 5.01 7.03 -10.12
C GLN A 133 6.04 7.67 -11.05
N ARG A 134 6.51 6.88 -12.01
CA ARG A 134 7.36 7.34 -13.08
C ARG A 134 7.04 6.57 -14.36
N PHE A 135 6.75 7.30 -15.44
CA PHE A 135 6.62 6.69 -16.76
C PHE A 135 8.01 6.52 -17.40
N GLN A 136 8.36 5.29 -17.72
CA GLN A 136 9.52 4.96 -18.54
C GLN A 136 9.03 4.39 -19.87
N LEU A 137 8.77 5.27 -20.83
CA LEU A 137 8.17 4.91 -22.10
C LEU A 137 9.29 4.68 -23.14
N GLY A 138 9.34 3.49 -23.72
CA GLY A 138 10.32 3.12 -24.74
C GLY A 138 9.89 3.42 -26.18
N ALA A 139 8.68 3.96 -26.38
CA ALA A 139 8.11 4.23 -27.70
C ALA A 139 7.17 5.43 -27.72
N VAL A 140 6.79 5.88 -28.91
CA VAL A 140 5.71 6.84 -29.10
C VAL A 140 4.40 6.07 -29.17
N TYR A 141 3.44 6.46 -28.35
CA TYR A 141 2.12 5.83 -28.28
C TYR A 141 1.11 6.66 -29.06
N PRO A 142 0.48 6.12 -30.12
CA PRO A 142 -0.52 6.85 -30.88
C PRO A 142 -1.78 7.10 -30.04
N LYS A 143 -2.45 8.20 -30.34
CA LYS A 143 -3.78 8.48 -29.80
C LYS A 143 -4.79 7.50 -30.37
N ARG A 144 -5.67 7.00 -29.51
CA ARG A 144 -6.80 6.15 -29.90
C ARG A 144 -8.02 7.04 -30.18
N ASP A 145 -8.86 6.67 -31.13
CA ASP A 145 -10.13 7.38 -31.37
C ASP A 145 -10.99 7.31 -30.13
N TYR A 146 -11.06 6.12 -29.49
CA TYR A 146 -11.70 5.90 -28.19
C TYR A 146 -11.10 4.69 -27.47
N CYS A 147 -11.22 4.68 -26.13
CA CYS A 147 -10.97 3.56 -25.26
C CYS A 147 -12.09 3.53 -24.20
N VAL A 148 -12.67 2.38 -23.97
CA VAL A 148 -13.82 2.22 -23.09
C VAL A 148 -13.40 1.42 -21.86
N GLN A 149 -13.67 1.97 -20.68
CA GLN A 149 -13.73 1.22 -19.43
C GLN A 149 -15.21 0.87 -19.21
N TYR A 150 -15.51 -0.41 -19.04
CA TYR A 150 -16.88 -0.86 -18.90
C TYR A 150 -17.06 -1.82 -17.74
N ASP A 151 -17.72 -1.34 -16.69
CA ASP A 151 -18.09 -2.10 -15.50
C ASP A 151 -16.92 -2.88 -14.85
N GLU A 152 -15.76 -2.26 -14.86
CA GLU A 152 -14.53 -2.80 -14.27
C GLU A 152 -13.86 -1.79 -13.34
N SER A 153 -13.09 -2.28 -12.38
CA SER A 153 -12.36 -1.37 -11.50
C SER A 153 -11.15 -0.76 -12.18
N ASP A 154 -10.73 0.41 -11.67
CA ASP A 154 -9.65 1.19 -12.27
C ASP A 154 -8.32 0.43 -12.32
N LEU A 155 -8.06 -0.46 -11.34
CA LEU A 155 -6.80 -1.22 -11.29
C LEU A 155 -6.63 -2.18 -12.48
N PRO A 156 -7.52 -3.16 -12.73
CA PRO A 156 -7.39 -4.05 -13.89
C PRO A 156 -7.49 -3.29 -15.23
N PHE A 157 -8.23 -2.17 -15.28
CA PHE A 157 -8.32 -1.38 -16.48
C PHE A 157 -6.97 -0.78 -16.91
N ILE A 158 -6.09 -0.39 -15.97
CA ILE A 158 -4.78 0.19 -16.30
C ILE A 158 -3.64 -0.83 -16.33
N GLN A 159 -3.84 -2.08 -15.95
CA GLN A 159 -2.89 -3.18 -16.02
C GLN A 159 -2.93 -3.90 -17.37
#